data_5615a3b6276ecb505853d6f5e329fbae
#
_entry.id   5615a3b6276ecb505853d6f5e329fbae
#
_cell.length_a   1.000
_cell.length_b   1.000
_cell.length_c   1.000
_cell.angle_alpha   90.00
_cell.angle_beta   90.00
_cell.angle_gamma   90.00
#
_symmetry.space_group_name_H-M   'P 1'
#
loop_
_entity.id
_entity.type
_entity.pdbx_description
1 polymer ?
#
loop_
_entity_poly.entity_id
_entity_poly.type
_entity_poly.pdbx_seq_one_letter_code
_entity_poly.pdbx_strand_id
1 'polypeptide(L)'
;QEGLVVKKIKKEISNFPYSKVWMWTKRVLWSILVLAIVYGVGTFYPNPIAKKWANEELRQEHTIWAQNLGLVSKEMKYKNKKEFIKELGYCVDYINFTTPVDKRVPIEMLVGQAVLESGWGTSRFAKEANNLFGIRVFKSTAPHLLPLGMDKWQGWGVRVFKTKCDSVKEYIRLLNEHPAYEDFRILRAKMLATNQPLDSKKLIKTLKAFSTTTDYASRVINMMTKIEKELSSK
;
A
#
# COMPACT_ATOMS: atom_id res chain seq x y z
N GLN A 1 -31.61 -63.82 -44.39
CA GLN A 1 -31.24 -63.67 -42.96
C GLN A 1 -30.82 -62.21 -42.61
N GLU A 2 -30.23 -61.43 -43.53
CA GLU A 2 -29.80 -60.02 -43.30
C GLU A 2 -30.96 -59.08 -42.98
N GLY A 3 -32.12 -59.22 -43.63
CA GLY A 3 -33.26 -58.32 -43.40
C GLY A 3 -33.88 -58.41 -42.00
N LEU A 4 -33.75 -59.55 -41.33
CA LEU A 4 -34.24 -59.77 -39.94
C LEU A 4 -33.34 -59.11 -38.88
N VAL A 5 -32.03 -59.13 -39.13
CA VAL A 5 -31.03 -58.47 -38.25
C VAL A 5 -31.19 -56.94 -38.29
N VAL A 6 -31.36 -56.38 -39.49
CA VAL A 6 -31.56 -54.92 -39.66
C VAL A 6 -32.85 -54.44 -39.02
N LYS A 7 -33.96 -55.22 -39.11
CA LYS A 7 -35.23 -54.90 -38.43
C LYS A 7 -35.11 -54.95 -36.90
N LYS A 8 -34.34 -55.92 -36.35
CA LYS A 8 -34.12 -56.07 -34.93
C LYS A 8 -33.30 -54.89 -34.35
N ILE A 9 -32.25 -54.50 -35.09
CA ILE A 9 -31.42 -53.34 -34.71
C ILE A 9 -32.24 -52.02 -34.76
N LYS A 10 -33.03 -51.81 -35.81
CA LYS A 10 -33.92 -50.64 -35.91
C LYS A 10 -34.94 -50.58 -34.75
N LYS A 11 -35.47 -51.72 -34.35
CA LYS A 11 -36.44 -51.81 -33.22
C LYS A 11 -35.76 -51.52 -31.87
N GLU A 12 -34.52 -51.98 -31.68
CA GLU A 12 -33.74 -51.66 -30.47
C GLU A 12 -33.36 -50.17 -30.39
N ILE A 13 -32.96 -49.56 -31.51
CA ILE A 13 -32.67 -48.14 -31.58
C ILE A 13 -33.91 -47.26 -31.31
N SER A 14 -35.08 -47.68 -31.84
CA SER A 14 -36.34 -46.93 -31.63
C SER A 14 -36.85 -47.02 -30.17
N ASN A 15 -36.48 -48.07 -29.41
CA ASN A 15 -36.82 -48.23 -28.01
C ASN A 15 -35.83 -47.67 -27.03
N PHE A 16 -34.73 -47.07 -27.53
CA PHE A 16 -33.72 -46.50 -26.65
C PHE A 16 -34.29 -45.24 -25.95
N PRO A 17 -34.22 -45.16 -24.62
CA PRO A 17 -34.90 -44.13 -23.86
C PRO A 17 -34.15 -42.79 -23.92
N TYR A 18 -34.02 -42.19 -25.12
CA TYR A 18 -33.33 -40.95 -25.35
C TYR A 18 -33.78 -39.82 -24.42
N SER A 19 -35.05 -39.76 -24.07
CA SER A 19 -35.58 -38.75 -23.16
C SER A 19 -35.05 -38.91 -21.73
N LYS A 20 -34.90 -40.16 -21.27
CA LYS A 20 -34.32 -40.45 -19.93
C LYS A 20 -32.83 -40.19 -19.90
N VAL A 21 -32.11 -40.60 -20.95
CA VAL A 21 -30.65 -40.30 -21.08
C VAL A 21 -30.41 -38.80 -21.13
N TRP A 22 -31.18 -38.06 -21.92
CA TRP A 22 -31.11 -36.61 -22.03
C TRP A 22 -31.40 -35.91 -20.68
N MET A 23 -32.34 -36.41 -19.92
CA MET A 23 -32.67 -35.88 -18.59
C MET A 23 -31.53 -36.12 -17.58
N TRP A 24 -30.91 -37.29 -17.62
CA TRP A 24 -29.78 -37.63 -16.79
C TRP A 24 -28.53 -36.84 -17.16
N THR A 25 -28.24 -36.68 -18.45
CA THR A 25 -27.11 -35.85 -18.90
C THR A 25 -27.26 -34.39 -18.48
N LYS A 26 -28.47 -33.82 -18.55
CA LYS A 26 -28.72 -32.46 -18.03
C LYS A 26 -28.46 -32.37 -16.52
N ARG A 27 -28.93 -33.36 -15.74
CA ARG A 27 -28.69 -33.36 -14.27
C ARG A 27 -27.21 -33.43 -13.94
N VAL A 28 -26.48 -34.31 -14.62
CA VAL A 28 -25.01 -34.42 -14.45
C VAL A 28 -24.33 -33.12 -14.81
N LEU A 29 -24.66 -32.47 -15.93
CA LEU A 29 -24.10 -31.19 -16.34
C LEU A 29 -24.40 -30.08 -15.32
N TRP A 30 -25.63 -30.03 -14.79
CA TRP A 30 -26.00 -29.10 -13.74
C TRP A 30 -25.23 -29.36 -12.43
N SER A 31 -25.02 -30.62 -12.06
CA SER A 31 -24.19 -30.95 -10.89
C SER A 31 -22.74 -30.52 -11.05
N ILE A 32 -22.17 -30.75 -12.23
CA ILE A 32 -20.80 -30.31 -12.56
C ILE A 32 -20.71 -28.77 -12.51
N LEU A 33 -21.71 -28.04 -13.05
CA LEU A 33 -21.76 -26.60 -13.01
C LEU A 33 -21.83 -26.06 -11.57
N VAL A 34 -22.67 -26.66 -10.74
CA VAL A 34 -22.78 -26.30 -9.32
C VAL A 34 -21.47 -26.56 -8.58
N LEU A 35 -20.83 -27.72 -8.81
CA LEU A 35 -19.53 -28.04 -8.23
C LEU A 35 -18.43 -27.05 -8.70
N ALA A 36 -18.44 -26.66 -9.97
CA ALA A 36 -17.51 -25.67 -10.50
C ALA A 36 -17.72 -24.28 -9.88
N ILE A 37 -18.99 -23.89 -9.67
CA ILE A 37 -19.33 -22.64 -8.97
C ILE A 37 -18.86 -22.70 -7.52
N VAL A 38 -19.15 -23.78 -6.78
CA VAL A 38 -18.72 -23.97 -5.39
C VAL A 38 -17.19 -23.97 -5.29
N TYR A 39 -16.50 -24.61 -6.22
CA TYR A 39 -15.03 -24.60 -6.31
C TYR A 39 -14.50 -23.20 -6.65
N GLY A 40 -15.12 -22.47 -7.58
CA GLY A 40 -14.75 -21.12 -8.00
C GLY A 40 -15.02 -20.05 -6.93
N VAL A 41 -16.04 -20.24 -6.09
CA VAL A 41 -16.37 -19.34 -4.96
C VAL A 41 -15.46 -19.55 -3.74
N GLY A 42 -14.60 -20.56 -3.76
CA GLY A 42 -13.45 -20.60 -2.84
C GLY A 42 -13.66 -21.33 -1.53
N THR A 43 -14.43 -22.40 -1.53
CA THR A 43 -14.48 -23.32 -0.37
C THR A 43 -13.16 -24.06 -0.15
N PHE A 44 -12.31 -24.19 -1.17
CA PHE A 44 -11.02 -24.90 -1.13
C PHE A 44 -9.80 -24.06 -1.58
N TYR A 45 -10.04 -22.96 -2.30
CA TYR A 45 -8.97 -22.03 -2.70
C TYR A 45 -9.38 -20.61 -2.32
N PRO A 46 -8.53 -19.82 -1.67
CA PRO A 46 -8.89 -18.47 -1.26
C PRO A 46 -9.13 -17.62 -2.51
N ASN A 47 -10.41 -17.31 -2.75
CA ASN A 47 -10.83 -16.40 -3.80
C ASN A 47 -10.09 -15.06 -3.60
N PRO A 48 -9.40 -14.51 -4.61
CA PRO A 48 -8.67 -13.25 -4.48
C PRO A 48 -9.55 -12.08 -4.02
N ILE A 49 -10.84 -12.07 -4.36
CA ILE A 49 -11.80 -11.08 -3.90
C ILE A 49 -12.10 -11.26 -2.40
N ALA A 50 -12.40 -12.48 -1.96
CA ALA A 50 -12.65 -12.79 -0.55
C ALA A 50 -11.40 -12.53 0.30
N LYS A 51 -10.22 -12.86 -0.21
CA LYS A 51 -8.93 -12.56 0.44
C LYS A 51 -8.69 -11.05 0.56
N LYS A 52 -9.07 -10.27 -0.45
CA LYS A 52 -8.98 -8.81 -0.40
C LYS A 52 -9.92 -8.22 0.65
N TRP A 53 -11.17 -8.68 0.73
CA TRP A 53 -12.15 -8.23 1.71
C TRP A 53 -11.76 -8.64 3.13
N ALA A 54 -11.37 -9.89 3.35
CA ALA A 54 -10.90 -10.36 4.66
C ALA A 54 -9.64 -9.59 5.13
N ASN A 55 -8.71 -9.27 4.23
CA ASN A 55 -7.55 -8.46 4.55
C ASN A 55 -7.90 -6.99 4.84
N GLU A 56 -8.96 -6.47 4.26
CA GLU A 56 -9.43 -5.10 4.49
C GLU A 56 -10.17 -4.98 5.82
N GLU A 57 -10.99 -5.98 6.17
CA GLU A 57 -11.68 -6.10 7.45
C GLU A 57 -10.69 -6.29 8.61
N LEU A 58 -9.75 -7.22 8.49
CA LEU A 58 -8.65 -7.41 9.44
C LEU A 58 -7.81 -6.13 9.64
N ARG A 59 -7.58 -5.36 8.58
CA ARG A 59 -6.88 -4.07 8.68
C ARG A 59 -7.67 -3.04 9.49
N GLN A 60 -8.98 -2.99 9.28
CA GLN A 60 -9.84 -2.07 10.04
C GLN A 60 -9.88 -2.45 11.52
N GLU A 61 -10.06 -3.73 11.82
CA GLU A 61 -10.02 -4.24 13.20
C GLU A 61 -8.66 -3.97 13.88
N HIS A 62 -7.55 -4.26 13.21
CA HIS A 62 -6.21 -3.98 13.72
C HIS A 62 -5.97 -2.48 13.92
N THR A 63 -6.53 -1.63 13.07
CA THR A 63 -6.43 -0.18 13.22
C THR A 63 -7.19 0.30 14.46
N ILE A 64 -8.41 -0.20 14.66
CA ILE A 64 -9.23 0.10 15.84
C ILE A 64 -8.54 -0.42 17.11
N TRP A 65 -8.03 -1.65 17.06
CA TRP A 65 -7.30 -2.24 18.19
C TRP A 65 -6.03 -1.44 18.54
N ALA A 66 -5.22 -1.06 17.55
CA ALA A 66 -4.04 -0.23 17.74
C ALA A 66 -4.39 1.17 18.30
N GLN A 67 -5.52 1.76 17.85
CA GLN A 67 -6.04 3.00 18.39
C GLN A 67 -6.43 2.85 19.87
N ASN A 68 -7.13 1.78 20.21
CA ASN A 68 -7.56 1.48 21.58
C ASN A 68 -6.37 1.22 22.53
N LEU A 69 -5.28 0.64 22.02
CA LEU A 69 -4.04 0.45 22.78
C LEU A 69 -3.17 1.72 22.87
N GLY A 70 -3.61 2.84 22.30
CA GLY A 70 -2.83 4.08 22.30
C GLY A 70 -1.55 4.02 21.48
N LEU A 71 -1.41 3.03 20.61
CA LEU A 71 -0.25 2.89 19.70
C LEU A 71 -0.24 3.93 18.58
N VAL A 72 -1.34 4.65 18.40
CA VAL A 72 -1.42 5.79 17.49
C VAL A 72 -0.94 7.01 18.22
N SER A 73 0.21 7.53 17.88
CA SER A 73 0.59 8.87 18.31
C SER A 73 -0.39 9.87 17.71
N LYS A 74 -1.35 10.33 18.53
CA LYS A 74 -2.29 11.38 18.12
C LYS A 74 -1.56 12.67 17.78
N GLU A 75 -0.43 12.91 18.42
CA GLU A 75 0.40 14.09 18.24
C GLU A 75 1.85 13.77 18.61
N MET A 76 2.78 13.97 17.68
CA MET A 76 4.21 13.80 17.95
C MET A 76 4.69 14.90 18.91
N LYS A 77 5.10 14.52 20.12
CA LYS A 77 5.63 15.43 21.16
C LYS A 77 7.13 15.21 21.30
N TYR A 78 7.92 16.20 20.92
CA TYR A 78 9.38 16.15 21.00
C TYR A 78 9.96 17.51 21.35
N LYS A 79 11.05 17.51 22.12
CA LYS A 79 11.80 18.70 22.54
C LYS A 79 13.18 18.78 21.89
N ASN A 80 13.70 17.65 21.42
CA ASN A 80 15.02 17.53 20.83
C ASN A 80 15.02 16.55 19.64
N LYS A 81 16.17 16.45 18.97
CA LYS A 81 16.34 15.61 17.76
C LYS A 81 16.12 14.12 18.04
N LYS A 82 16.62 13.60 19.16
CA LYS A 82 16.46 12.19 19.53
C LYS A 82 14.99 11.84 19.76
N GLU A 83 14.28 12.70 20.48
CA GLU A 83 12.83 12.54 20.68
C GLU A 83 12.07 12.63 19.36
N PHE A 84 12.41 13.57 18.46
CA PHE A 84 11.78 13.66 17.15
C PHE A 84 11.92 12.36 16.36
N ILE A 85 13.12 11.77 16.30
CA ILE A 85 13.36 10.49 15.62
C ILE A 85 12.53 9.37 16.28
N LYS A 86 12.51 9.32 17.61
CA LYS A 86 11.75 8.31 18.36
C LYS A 86 10.26 8.39 18.09
N GLU A 87 9.67 9.58 18.16
CA GLU A 87 8.25 9.81 17.85
C GLU A 87 7.91 9.48 16.40
N LEU A 88 8.80 9.84 15.48
CA LEU A 88 8.65 9.49 14.06
C LEU A 88 8.73 7.97 13.85
N GLY A 89 9.63 7.29 14.57
CA GLY A 89 9.74 5.82 14.58
C GLY A 89 8.44 5.17 15.01
N TYR A 90 7.85 5.58 16.13
CA TYR A 90 6.55 5.08 16.59
C TYR A 90 5.44 5.27 15.55
N CYS A 91 5.43 6.42 14.87
CA CYS A 91 4.48 6.67 13.81
C CYS A 91 4.66 5.71 12.62
N VAL A 92 5.91 5.47 12.21
CA VAL A 92 6.22 4.55 11.10
C VAL A 92 5.88 3.11 11.47
N ASP A 93 6.20 2.68 12.70
CA ASP A 93 5.88 1.34 13.19
C ASP A 93 4.37 1.11 13.18
N TYR A 94 3.61 2.10 13.65
CA TYR A 94 2.15 2.05 13.61
C TYR A 94 1.62 1.92 12.17
N ILE A 95 2.13 2.74 11.24
CA ILE A 95 1.70 2.68 9.84
C ILE A 95 2.11 1.34 9.22
N ASN A 96 3.32 0.84 9.50
CA ASN A 96 3.81 -0.43 9.00
C ASN A 96 3.03 -1.62 9.53
N PHE A 97 2.48 -1.54 10.74
CA PHE A 97 1.62 -2.58 11.29
C PHE A 97 0.39 -2.82 10.40
N THR A 98 -0.19 -1.75 9.84
CA THR A 98 -1.35 -1.83 8.94
C THR A 98 -0.99 -1.86 7.45
N THR A 99 0.30 -1.74 7.11
CA THR A 99 0.79 -1.69 5.72
C THR A 99 1.35 -3.05 5.29
N PRO A 100 0.87 -3.63 4.18
CA PRO A 100 1.44 -4.85 3.61
C PRO A 100 2.95 -4.72 3.40
N VAL A 101 3.68 -5.82 3.60
CA VAL A 101 5.16 -5.83 3.55
C VAL A 101 5.70 -5.29 2.22
N ASP A 102 5.06 -5.66 1.12
CA ASP A 102 5.41 -5.21 -0.24
C ASP A 102 5.16 -3.72 -0.49
N LYS A 103 4.43 -3.05 0.40
CA LYS A 103 4.11 -1.61 0.35
C LYS A 103 4.85 -0.77 1.39
N ARG A 104 5.63 -1.40 2.26
CA ARG A 104 6.42 -0.68 3.26
C ARG A 104 7.55 0.12 2.64
N VAL A 105 7.88 1.21 3.30
CA VAL A 105 9.01 2.08 2.94
C VAL A 105 10.11 1.85 3.98
N PRO A 106 11.39 1.74 3.58
CA PRO A 106 12.49 1.61 4.54
C PRO A 106 12.49 2.77 5.53
N ILE A 107 12.58 2.44 6.81
CA ILE A 107 12.47 3.43 7.88
C ILE A 107 13.60 4.48 7.83
N GLU A 108 14.82 4.07 7.53
CA GLU A 108 15.98 4.95 7.45
C GLU A 108 15.80 6.00 6.34
N MET A 109 15.28 5.58 5.18
CA MET A 109 14.99 6.48 4.06
C MET A 109 13.90 7.49 4.44
N LEU A 110 12.81 7.02 5.03
CA LEU A 110 11.68 7.86 5.44
C LEU A 110 12.13 8.88 6.50
N VAL A 111 12.83 8.42 7.53
CA VAL A 111 13.32 9.28 8.61
C VAL A 111 14.34 10.30 8.06
N GLY A 112 15.26 9.86 7.20
CA GLY A 112 16.23 10.74 6.55
C GLY A 112 15.57 11.87 5.76
N GLN A 113 14.54 11.57 4.99
CA GLN A 113 13.76 12.56 4.25
C GLN A 113 12.96 13.47 5.18
N ALA A 114 12.24 12.92 6.15
CA ALA A 114 11.45 13.72 7.10
C ALA A 114 12.33 14.71 7.86
N VAL A 115 13.53 14.31 8.30
CA VAL A 115 14.49 15.17 8.97
C VAL A 115 15.00 16.26 8.04
N LEU A 116 15.37 15.92 6.82
CA LEU A 116 15.89 16.86 5.82
C LEU A 116 14.86 17.93 5.46
N GLU A 117 13.63 17.50 5.13
CA GLU A 117 12.56 18.38 4.66
C GLU A 117 11.96 19.25 5.77
N SER A 118 11.85 18.70 6.98
CA SER A 118 11.22 19.41 8.09
C SER A 118 12.20 20.16 9.00
N GLY A 119 13.51 20.03 8.76
CA GLY A 119 14.51 20.56 9.69
C GLY A 119 14.36 20.00 11.10
N TRP A 120 14.29 18.66 11.23
CA TRP A 120 14.03 17.98 12.51
C TRP A 120 12.65 18.33 13.10
N GLY A 121 11.66 18.54 12.26
CA GLY A 121 10.30 18.90 12.67
C GLY A 121 10.16 20.36 13.17
N THR A 122 11.16 21.21 12.95
CA THR A 122 11.16 22.61 13.44
C THR A 122 10.75 23.64 12.38
N SER A 123 10.67 23.25 11.11
CA SER A 123 10.24 24.13 10.02
C SER A 123 8.82 24.66 10.24
N ARG A 124 8.50 25.78 9.61
CA ARG A 124 7.17 26.39 9.66
C ARG A 124 6.09 25.37 9.24
N PHE A 125 6.30 24.64 8.14
CA PHE A 125 5.33 23.68 7.65
C PHE A 125 5.17 22.45 8.57
N ALA A 126 6.25 22.06 9.26
CA ALA A 126 6.15 21.00 10.27
C ALA A 126 5.36 21.45 11.50
N LYS A 127 5.46 22.72 11.89
CA LYS A 127 4.79 23.28 13.08
C LYS A 127 3.34 23.66 12.80
N GLU A 128 3.08 24.40 11.71
CA GLU A 128 1.79 25.01 11.43
C GLU A 128 0.89 24.11 10.56
N ALA A 129 1.49 23.26 9.70
CA ALA A 129 0.76 22.39 8.79
C ALA A 129 0.87 20.89 9.13
N ASN A 130 1.62 20.51 10.16
CA ASN A 130 1.95 19.13 10.45
C ASN A 130 2.53 18.36 9.26
N ASN A 131 3.20 19.05 8.36
CA ASN A 131 3.70 18.54 7.09
C ASN A 131 5.22 18.37 7.15
N LEU A 132 5.67 17.11 7.25
CA LEU A 132 7.09 16.77 7.40
C LEU A 132 7.84 16.64 6.06
N PHE A 133 7.13 16.60 4.93
CA PHE A 133 7.69 16.28 3.61
C PHE A 133 7.43 17.38 2.56
N GLY A 134 6.85 18.51 2.94
CA GLY A 134 6.52 19.55 1.98
C GLY A 134 5.43 19.17 0.97
N ILE A 135 4.56 18.22 1.31
CA ILE A 135 3.50 17.73 0.41
C ILE A 135 2.59 18.87 0.00
N ARG A 136 2.35 19.00 -1.30
CA ARG A 136 1.56 20.09 -1.89
C ARG A 136 0.12 19.67 -2.15
N VAL A 137 -0.75 20.66 -2.24
CA VAL A 137 -2.11 20.55 -2.78
C VAL A 137 -2.29 21.51 -3.93
N PHE A 138 -3.10 21.10 -4.93
CA PHE A 138 -3.37 21.86 -6.15
C PHE A 138 -4.85 22.26 -6.26
N LYS A 139 -5.60 22.09 -5.16
CA LYS A 139 -7.00 22.53 -5.03
C LYS A 139 -7.08 23.55 -3.92
N SER A 140 -7.54 24.76 -4.22
CA SER A 140 -7.67 25.87 -3.24
C SER A 140 -8.66 25.55 -2.09
N THR A 141 -9.60 24.64 -2.32
CA THR A 141 -10.57 24.18 -1.31
C THR A 141 -9.97 23.21 -0.27
N ALA A 142 -8.80 22.63 -0.53
CA ALA A 142 -8.13 21.76 0.42
C ALA A 142 -7.40 22.59 1.50
N PRO A 143 -7.36 22.17 2.78
CA PRO A 143 -6.60 22.86 3.82
C PRO A 143 -5.11 23.00 3.43
N HIS A 144 -4.64 24.24 3.39
CA HIS A 144 -3.27 24.54 2.96
C HIS A 144 -2.69 25.78 3.65
N LEU A 145 -1.36 25.86 3.67
CA LEU A 145 -0.60 27.07 3.95
C LEU A 145 0.05 27.57 2.67
N LEU A 146 0.07 28.87 2.50
CA LEU A 146 0.83 29.48 1.40
C LEU A 146 2.34 29.53 1.75
N PRO A 147 3.23 29.29 0.79
CA PRO A 147 4.66 29.53 0.96
C PRO A 147 4.97 30.96 1.37
N LEU A 148 6.13 31.18 2.00
CA LEU A 148 6.59 32.52 2.30
C LEU A 148 6.73 33.35 1.01
N GLY A 149 6.24 34.58 1.04
CA GLY A 149 6.25 35.48 -0.12
C GLY A 149 5.08 35.26 -1.10
N MET A 150 4.16 34.35 -0.79
CA MET A 150 2.90 34.20 -1.54
C MET A 150 1.72 34.71 -0.70
N ASP A 151 1.16 35.83 -1.10
CA ASP A 151 0.01 36.44 -0.39
C ASP A 151 -1.34 35.90 -0.87
N LYS A 152 -1.37 35.28 -2.06
CA LYS A 152 -2.57 34.72 -2.68
C LYS A 152 -2.30 33.36 -3.29
N TRP A 153 -3.35 32.55 -3.43
CA TRP A 153 -3.30 31.28 -4.12
C TRP A 153 -2.82 31.42 -5.57
N GLN A 154 -1.76 30.70 -5.91
CA GLN A 154 -1.15 30.68 -7.25
C GLN A 154 -1.12 29.25 -7.84
N GLY A 155 -2.21 28.49 -7.64
CA GLY A 155 -2.37 27.15 -8.20
C GLY A 155 -1.86 26.03 -7.28
N TRP A 156 -1.16 26.33 -6.18
CA TRP A 156 -0.71 25.34 -5.21
C TRP A 156 -0.50 25.92 -3.81
N GLY A 157 -0.49 25.03 -2.83
CA GLY A 157 -0.16 25.34 -1.44
C GLY A 157 0.44 24.15 -0.73
N VAL A 158 0.98 24.34 0.46
CA VAL A 158 1.48 23.24 1.30
C VAL A 158 0.32 22.66 2.09
N ARG A 159 0.07 21.35 1.94
CA ARG A 159 -1.05 20.65 2.56
C ARG A 159 -0.98 20.71 4.08
N VAL A 160 -2.10 21.02 4.73
CA VAL A 160 -2.25 20.93 6.18
C VAL A 160 -2.78 19.56 6.56
N PHE A 161 -2.15 18.92 7.53
CA PHE A 161 -2.56 17.64 8.10
C PHE A 161 -3.08 17.81 9.53
N LYS A 162 -3.91 16.89 9.99
CA LYS A 162 -4.37 16.86 11.39
C LYS A 162 -3.23 16.58 12.35
N THR A 163 -2.37 15.62 12.00
CA THR A 163 -1.19 15.24 12.76
C THR A 163 0.03 15.11 11.84
N LYS A 164 1.23 15.15 12.40
CA LYS A 164 2.47 14.87 11.67
C LYS A 164 2.49 13.44 11.13
N CYS A 165 1.90 12.50 11.87
CA CYS A 165 1.76 11.11 11.45
C CYS A 165 0.88 10.95 10.19
N ASP A 166 -0.15 11.79 10.03
CA ASP A 166 -0.94 11.81 8.79
C ASP A 166 -0.11 12.23 7.58
N SER A 167 0.87 13.13 7.76
CA SER A 167 1.78 13.48 6.66
C SER A 167 2.73 12.33 6.31
N VAL A 168 3.16 11.52 7.29
CA VAL A 168 3.92 10.28 7.06
C VAL A 168 3.09 9.27 6.28
N LYS A 169 1.84 9.07 6.69
CA LYS A 169 0.91 8.16 6.00
C LYS A 169 0.69 8.57 4.55
N GLU A 170 0.48 9.86 4.31
CA GLU A 170 0.30 10.40 2.96
C GLU A 170 1.58 10.27 2.11
N TYR A 171 2.75 10.50 2.68
CA TYR A 171 4.03 10.29 2.01
C TYR A 171 4.18 8.82 1.55
N ILE A 172 3.91 7.86 2.43
CA ILE A 172 3.94 6.43 2.10
C ILE A 172 2.92 6.10 0.99
N ARG A 173 1.72 6.69 1.06
CA ARG A 173 0.70 6.54 0.02
C ARG A 173 1.20 7.05 -1.34
N LEU A 174 1.80 8.24 -1.37
CA LEU A 174 2.35 8.83 -2.59
C LEU A 174 3.41 7.93 -3.23
N LEU A 175 4.36 7.40 -2.46
CA LEU A 175 5.37 6.47 -2.98
C LEU A 175 4.75 5.20 -3.58
N ASN A 176 3.63 4.74 -3.02
CA ASN A 176 2.95 3.54 -3.49
C ASN A 176 2.02 3.76 -4.69
N GLU A 177 1.47 4.97 -4.87
CA GLU A 177 0.38 5.20 -5.83
C GLU A 177 0.72 6.22 -6.92
N HIS A 178 1.55 7.21 -6.61
CA HIS A 178 1.82 8.29 -7.57
C HIS A 178 2.70 7.81 -8.72
N PRO A 179 2.33 8.09 -9.99
CA PRO A 179 3.07 7.63 -11.18
C PRO A 179 4.56 7.99 -11.17
N ALA A 180 4.91 9.18 -10.66
CA ALA A 180 6.29 9.66 -10.62
C ALA A 180 7.26 8.78 -9.79
N TYR A 181 6.74 7.85 -8.98
CA TYR A 181 7.52 6.94 -8.12
C TYR A 181 7.45 5.49 -8.58
N GLU A 182 7.21 5.24 -9.84
CA GLU A 182 7.16 3.89 -10.41
C GLU A 182 8.51 3.17 -10.29
N ASP A 183 9.62 3.86 -10.60
CA ASP A 183 10.99 3.31 -10.46
C ASP A 183 11.27 2.84 -9.03
N PHE A 184 10.78 3.55 -8.02
CA PHE A 184 10.86 3.15 -6.62
C PHE A 184 10.15 1.82 -6.38
N ARG A 185 8.93 1.68 -6.88
CA ARG A 185 8.12 0.47 -6.71
C ARG A 185 8.73 -0.73 -7.41
N ILE A 186 9.23 -0.54 -8.64
CA ILE A 186 9.90 -1.59 -9.42
C ILE A 186 11.15 -2.09 -8.69
N LEU A 187 12.02 -1.17 -8.24
CA LEU A 187 13.25 -1.54 -7.55
C LEU A 187 12.95 -2.24 -6.21
N ARG A 188 11.98 -1.74 -5.43
CA ARG A 188 11.53 -2.35 -4.19
C ARG A 188 11.01 -3.78 -4.44
N ALA A 189 10.14 -3.96 -5.42
CA ALA A 189 9.59 -5.27 -5.78
C ALA A 189 10.71 -6.25 -6.19
N LYS A 190 11.71 -5.79 -6.95
CA LYS A 190 12.88 -6.61 -7.33
C LYS A 190 13.69 -7.07 -6.10
N MET A 191 13.95 -6.19 -5.15
CA MET A 191 14.65 -6.54 -3.90
C MET A 191 13.87 -7.59 -3.11
N LEU A 192 12.56 -7.41 -2.95
CA LEU A 192 11.70 -8.35 -2.24
C LEU A 192 11.62 -9.71 -2.93
N ALA A 193 11.52 -9.74 -4.27
CA ALA A 193 11.48 -10.99 -5.05
C ALA A 193 12.79 -11.81 -4.93
N THR A 194 13.90 -11.15 -4.68
CA THR A 194 15.22 -11.80 -4.47
C THR A 194 15.58 -12.01 -3.00
N ASN A 195 14.60 -11.85 -2.09
CA ASN A 195 14.81 -11.93 -0.63
C ASN A 195 15.96 -11.03 -0.11
N GLN A 196 16.24 -9.94 -0.82
CA GLN A 196 17.23 -8.98 -0.38
C GLN A 196 16.58 -7.96 0.58
N PRO A 197 17.30 -7.51 1.61
CA PRO A 197 16.83 -6.40 2.44
C PRO A 197 16.65 -5.14 1.60
N LEU A 198 15.66 -4.32 1.94
CA LEU A 198 15.41 -3.05 1.26
C LEU A 198 16.58 -2.09 1.51
N ASP A 199 17.30 -1.76 0.45
CA ASP A 199 18.44 -0.83 0.48
C ASP A 199 17.94 0.61 0.34
N SER A 200 17.89 1.31 1.46
CA SER A 200 17.45 2.71 1.55
C SER A 200 18.26 3.65 0.63
N LYS A 201 19.58 3.38 0.48
CA LYS A 201 20.49 4.22 -0.34
C LYS A 201 20.26 4.01 -1.84
N LYS A 202 19.85 2.81 -2.26
CA LYS A 202 19.48 2.55 -3.66
C LYS A 202 18.09 3.08 -3.96
N LEU A 203 17.16 2.87 -3.06
CA LEU A 203 15.76 3.28 -3.24
C LEU A 203 15.62 4.81 -3.31
N ILE A 204 16.31 5.58 -2.47
CA ILE A 204 16.24 7.05 -2.52
C ILE A 204 16.69 7.64 -3.87
N LYS A 205 17.62 7.00 -4.56
CA LYS A 205 18.10 7.44 -5.87
C LYS A 205 17.04 7.36 -6.98
N THR A 206 15.98 6.58 -6.76
CA THR A 206 14.87 6.47 -7.71
C THR A 206 13.86 7.61 -7.58
N LEU A 207 13.89 8.36 -6.47
CA LEU A 207 12.92 9.44 -6.20
C LEU A 207 13.28 10.77 -6.90
N LYS A 208 13.59 10.72 -8.18
CA LYS A 208 14.04 11.87 -8.99
C LYS A 208 13.02 13.02 -9.03
N ALA A 209 11.74 12.68 -8.98
CA ALA A 209 10.65 13.66 -9.04
C ALA A 209 10.32 14.31 -7.66
N PHE A 210 10.96 13.85 -6.58
CA PHE A 210 10.70 14.38 -5.24
C PHE A 210 11.28 15.77 -5.04
N SER A 211 12.42 16.04 -5.65
CA SER A 211 13.09 17.34 -5.57
C SER A 211 13.68 17.72 -6.93
N THR A 212 13.73 19.01 -7.20
CA THR A 212 14.38 19.58 -8.39
C THR A 212 15.91 19.66 -8.27
N THR A 213 16.47 19.43 -7.08
CA THR A 213 17.92 19.47 -6.86
C THR A 213 18.57 18.15 -7.25
N THR A 214 19.64 18.22 -8.03
CA THR A 214 20.34 17.04 -8.58
C THR A 214 21.06 16.22 -7.51
N ASP A 215 21.43 16.82 -6.38
CA ASP A 215 22.14 16.21 -5.25
C ASP A 215 21.19 15.68 -4.15
N TYR A 216 19.88 15.71 -4.39
CA TYR A 216 18.87 15.36 -3.38
C TYR A 216 19.11 14.01 -2.70
N ALA A 217 19.33 12.97 -3.50
CA ALA A 217 19.58 11.63 -2.96
C ALA A 217 20.80 11.58 -2.05
N SER A 218 21.89 12.28 -2.44
CA SER A 218 23.12 12.37 -1.63
C SER A 218 22.87 13.10 -0.31
N ARG A 219 22.07 14.16 -0.33
CA ARG A 219 21.70 14.90 0.90
C ARG A 219 20.90 14.01 1.86
N VAL A 220 19.96 13.23 1.36
CA VAL A 220 19.20 12.29 2.19
C VAL A 220 20.11 11.19 2.75
N ILE A 221 21.00 10.62 1.94
CA ILE A 221 21.97 9.60 2.39
C ILE A 221 22.88 10.16 3.51
N ASN A 222 23.39 11.38 3.33
CA ASN A 222 24.19 12.05 4.35
C ASN A 222 23.36 12.29 5.64
N MET A 223 22.07 12.59 5.50
CA MET A 223 21.19 12.75 6.65
C MET A 223 20.95 11.42 7.38
N MET A 224 20.78 10.30 6.67
CA MET A 224 20.70 8.96 7.29
C MET A 224 21.94 8.69 8.15
N THR A 225 23.14 8.93 7.62
CA THR A 225 24.39 8.75 8.38
C THR A 225 24.49 9.67 9.60
N LYS A 226 23.99 10.92 9.47
CA LYS A 226 23.95 11.86 10.60
C LYS A 226 22.99 11.38 11.71
N ILE A 227 21.84 10.82 11.33
CA ILE A 227 20.87 10.26 12.24
C ILE A 227 21.47 9.07 13.00
N GLU A 228 22.14 8.14 12.30
CA GLU A 228 22.84 7.01 12.93
C GLU A 228 23.84 7.47 14.00
N LYS A 229 24.62 8.52 13.71
CA LYS A 229 25.56 9.10 14.68
C LYS A 229 24.84 9.77 15.85
N GLU A 230 23.73 10.47 15.61
CA GLU A 230 22.93 11.10 16.67
C GLU A 230 22.33 10.08 17.62
N LEU A 231 21.90 8.93 17.11
CA LEU A 231 21.33 7.84 17.92
C LEU A 231 22.41 7.06 18.70
N SER A 232 23.61 6.93 18.16
CA SER A 232 24.75 6.23 18.79
C SER A 232 25.49 7.07 19.83
N SER A 233 25.35 8.39 19.81
CA SER A 233 25.92 9.28 20.82
C SER A 233 25.14 9.13 22.14
N LYS A 234 25.86 8.64 23.19
CA LYS A 234 25.34 8.51 24.56
C LYS A 234 25.06 9.86 25.22
#